data_51cab8b2be2c2c91e38d5ed25a04e01c
#
_entry.id   51cab8b2be2c2c91e38d5ed25a04e01c
#
_cell.length_a   1.000
_cell.length_b   1.000
_cell.length_c   1.000
_cell.angle_alpha   90.00
_cell.angle_beta   90.00
_cell.angle_gamma   90.00
#
_symmetry.space_group_name_H-M   'P 1'
#
loop_
_entity.id
_entity.type
_entity.pdbx_description
1 polymer ?
#
loop_
_entity_poly.entity_id
_entity_poly.type
_entity_poly.pdbx_seq_one_letter_code
_entity_poly.pdbx_strand_id
1 'polypeptide(L)'
;MSITYNPDDPLYADADDVSREIDRVFDICHGCRVCFSLCPSFTDLFNSIDAHDGRVSELTPEERDGVISECYQCKLCALRCPYVPPHEWLLDFPKLMLRAAIQKKNSDPPPFHVRLADSVMSRTDLSGRFATAFSGLVNPVVTSKGGLIRKAMESVSGIASQRLLPPYAKRRFSTWFKRDHVANRTATGNPGREKTDNPMRSVALFPTCFVEYMDPEIGKDLVGVLEHAGASCTLPSGTQCCGAPWLHSGHIEQFRQTAAKNIEALRESATNGAQVIVPQATCAYVMRKDYPELIDSSDARVVADAVREPMEYLIGLRKGNRDLFDSLFPPLQKEGSADGADNDLSIVYHVSCHTQAQGVGLKARDLFGVLGFSVKLVNKCAGIDGTWGYKSKNYALAKKVAQPMKRAIDDAAPREVCGDCHLANYAILEETGLRSVHPIQILARAYGIRSD
;
A
#
# COMPACT_ATOMS: atom_id res chain seq x y z
N MET A 1 33.66 9.15 3.00
CA MET A 1 32.40 8.72 3.63
C MET A 1 31.67 7.84 2.65
N SER A 2 31.48 6.58 2.97
CA SER A 2 30.63 5.71 2.13
C SER A 2 29.19 5.86 2.60
N ILE A 3 28.38 6.53 1.81
CA ILE A 3 26.93 6.56 2.05
C ILE A 3 26.39 5.23 1.54
N THR A 4 26.03 4.32 2.45
CA THR A 4 25.48 3.04 2.03
C THR A 4 24.03 2.87 2.50
N TYR A 5 23.16 2.51 1.55
CA TYR A 5 21.80 2.05 1.81
C TYR A 5 21.60 0.61 1.30
N ASN A 6 22.69 -0.04 0.87
CA ASN A 6 22.68 -1.44 0.44
C ASN A 6 22.84 -2.36 1.67
N PRO A 7 21.87 -3.21 1.98
CA PRO A 7 21.96 -4.15 3.11
C PRO A 7 23.13 -5.16 3.04
N ASP A 8 23.71 -5.35 1.87
CA ASP A 8 24.86 -6.24 1.67
C ASP A 8 26.22 -5.58 1.96
N ASP A 9 26.22 -4.26 2.16
CA ASP A 9 27.43 -3.54 2.57
C ASP A 9 27.75 -3.86 4.04
N PRO A 10 28.99 -4.23 4.38
CA PRO A 10 29.40 -4.48 5.76
C PRO A 10 29.12 -3.33 6.72
N LEU A 11 29.16 -2.09 6.23
CA LEU A 11 28.89 -0.88 7.01
C LEU A 11 27.40 -0.64 7.26
N TYR A 12 26.51 -1.36 6.57
CA TYR A 12 25.07 -1.12 6.67
C TYR A 12 24.53 -1.22 8.09
N ALA A 13 25.00 -2.18 8.88
CA ALA A 13 24.59 -2.38 10.26
C ALA A 13 25.65 -1.91 11.28
N ASP A 14 26.72 -1.26 10.82
CA ASP A 14 27.73 -0.70 11.72
C ASP A 14 27.17 0.49 12.49
N ALA A 15 27.27 0.46 13.82
CA ALA A 15 26.64 1.45 14.69
C ALA A 15 27.24 2.84 14.54
N ASP A 16 28.57 2.92 14.39
CA ASP A 16 29.28 4.20 14.26
C ASP A 16 29.02 4.84 12.90
N ASP A 17 28.93 4.02 11.83
CA ASP A 17 28.63 4.50 10.51
C ASP A 17 27.17 5.00 10.41
N VAL A 18 26.22 4.25 11.00
CA VAL A 18 24.80 4.66 11.09
C VAL A 18 24.67 5.97 11.86
N SER A 19 25.36 6.12 13.01
CA SER A 19 25.32 7.34 13.80
C SER A 19 25.87 8.56 13.03
N ARG A 20 27.00 8.41 12.36
CA ARG A 20 27.59 9.48 11.52
C ARG A 20 26.66 9.88 10.39
N GLU A 21 26.01 8.92 9.75
CA GLU A 21 25.07 9.20 8.66
C GLU A 21 23.79 9.88 9.16
N ILE A 22 23.29 9.50 10.34
CA ILE A 22 22.17 10.17 11.00
C ILE A 22 22.53 11.64 11.26
N ASP A 23 23.69 11.92 11.86
CA ASP A 23 24.14 13.28 12.16
C ASP A 23 24.24 14.11 10.88
N ARG A 24 24.84 13.57 9.84
CA ARG A 24 24.99 14.24 8.53
C ARG A 24 23.62 14.58 7.94
N VAL A 25 22.69 13.64 7.92
CA VAL A 25 21.38 13.82 7.30
C VAL A 25 20.50 14.75 8.13
N PHE A 26 20.54 14.64 9.46
CA PHE A 26 19.77 15.52 10.35
C PHE A 26 20.25 16.97 10.23
N ASP A 27 21.55 17.21 10.11
CA ASP A 27 22.11 18.54 9.90
C ASP A 27 21.67 19.16 8.56
N ILE A 28 21.69 18.39 7.47
CA ILE A 28 21.16 18.83 6.18
C ILE A 28 19.64 19.12 6.27
N CYS A 29 18.89 18.24 6.92
CA CYS A 29 17.45 18.42 7.11
C CYS A 29 17.15 19.66 7.97
N HIS A 30 17.94 19.92 9.01
CA HIS A 30 17.83 21.12 9.85
C HIS A 30 18.03 22.39 9.02
N GLY A 31 19.04 22.44 8.18
CA GLY A 31 19.27 23.59 7.30
C GLY A 31 18.17 23.82 6.26
N CYS A 32 17.48 22.75 5.83
CA CYS A 32 16.48 22.80 4.75
C CYS A 32 15.03 22.98 5.25
N ARG A 33 14.58 22.21 6.24
CA ARG A 33 13.24 22.21 6.88
C ARG A 33 12.01 22.08 5.98
N VAL A 34 12.15 21.75 4.70
CA VAL A 34 11.02 21.61 3.75
C VAL A 34 10.00 20.57 4.22
N CYS A 35 10.44 19.55 4.97
CA CYS A 35 9.61 18.46 5.45
C CYS A 35 8.98 18.70 6.85
N PHE A 36 9.12 19.88 7.47
CA PHE A 36 8.69 20.16 8.85
C PHE A 36 7.25 19.68 9.17
N SER A 37 6.30 19.96 8.28
CA SER A 37 4.89 19.61 8.49
C SER A 37 4.46 18.31 7.82
N LEU A 38 5.42 17.49 7.35
CA LEU A 38 5.09 16.31 6.55
C LEU A 38 4.64 15.12 7.40
N CYS A 39 5.34 14.86 8.50
CA CYS A 39 5.04 13.76 9.41
C CYS A 39 5.61 14.03 10.81
N PRO A 40 5.21 13.25 11.85
CA PRO A 40 5.70 13.38 13.21
C PRO A 40 7.23 13.33 13.32
N SER A 41 7.87 12.37 12.65
CA SER A 41 9.32 12.19 12.67
C SER A 41 10.09 13.48 12.36
N PHE A 42 9.63 14.30 11.39
CA PHE A 42 10.26 15.59 11.11
C PHE A 42 9.89 16.68 12.12
N THR A 43 8.67 16.65 12.64
CA THR A 43 8.26 17.59 13.68
C THR A 43 9.11 17.39 14.93
N ASP A 44 9.30 16.16 15.35
CA ASP A 44 10.10 15.81 16.51
C ASP A 44 11.59 16.08 16.27
N LEU A 45 12.10 15.73 15.07
CA LEU A 45 13.48 16.07 14.68
C LEU A 45 13.78 17.56 14.87
N PHE A 46 12.96 18.43 14.29
CA PHE A 46 13.24 19.86 14.32
C PHE A 46 13.00 20.49 15.69
N ASN A 47 11.98 20.02 16.42
CA ASN A 47 11.75 20.47 17.79
C ASN A 47 12.91 20.09 18.71
N SER A 48 13.44 18.87 18.59
CA SER A 48 14.58 18.42 19.38
C SER A 48 15.85 19.21 19.02
N ILE A 49 16.14 19.43 17.73
CA ILE A 49 17.31 20.23 17.33
C ILE A 49 17.18 21.69 17.82
N ASP A 50 15.98 22.27 17.75
CA ASP A 50 15.74 23.65 18.24
C ASP A 50 15.91 23.74 19.74
N ALA A 51 15.57 22.72 20.53
CA ALA A 51 15.80 22.65 21.97
C ALA A 51 17.29 22.59 22.34
N HIS A 52 18.15 22.18 21.42
CA HIS A 52 19.62 22.14 21.54
C HIS A 52 20.32 23.28 20.77
N ASP A 53 19.67 24.43 20.60
CA ASP A 53 20.23 25.62 19.90
C ASP A 53 20.74 25.33 18.49
N GLY A 54 20.13 24.40 17.78
CA GLY A 54 20.49 24.01 16.41
C GLY A 54 21.62 22.98 16.32
N ARG A 55 22.06 22.39 17.41
CA ARG A 55 23.19 21.44 17.44
C ARG A 55 22.74 20.00 17.38
N VAL A 56 22.83 19.37 16.20
CA VAL A 56 22.47 17.96 15.98
C VAL A 56 23.31 17.00 16.84
N SER A 57 24.57 17.34 17.10
CA SER A 57 25.48 16.53 17.94
C SER A 57 25.05 16.42 19.41
N GLU A 58 24.18 17.30 19.87
CA GLU A 58 23.66 17.30 21.25
C GLU A 58 22.35 16.53 21.42
N LEU A 59 21.78 16.02 20.31
CA LEU A 59 20.59 15.17 20.38
C LEU A 59 20.86 13.92 21.21
N THR A 60 20.01 13.67 22.19
CA THR A 60 20.09 12.47 23.02
C THR A 60 19.75 11.20 22.22
N PRO A 61 20.20 10.01 22.66
CA PRO A 61 19.80 8.74 22.04
C PRO A 61 18.29 8.57 21.98
N GLU A 62 17.55 9.01 23.02
CA GLU A 62 16.09 8.91 23.09
C GLU A 62 15.40 9.79 22.03
N GLU A 63 15.90 11.01 21.80
CA GLU A 63 15.38 11.91 20.77
C GLU A 63 15.62 11.33 19.36
N ARG A 64 16.83 10.81 19.09
CA ARG A 64 17.14 10.13 17.83
C ARG A 64 16.24 8.91 17.61
N ASP A 65 16.03 8.11 18.64
CA ASP A 65 15.15 6.94 18.64
C ASP A 65 13.68 7.33 18.38
N GLY A 66 13.23 8.45 18.93
CA GLY A 66 11.92 9.03 18.66
C GLY A 66 11.74 9.28 17.17
N VAL A 67 12.64 10.03 16.55
CA VAL A 67 12.63 10.33 15.11
C VAL A 67 12.60 9.05 14.26
N ILE A 68 13.46 8.07 14.58
CA ILE A 68 13.55 6.79 13.86
C ILE A 68 12.24 6.00 13.99
N SER A 69 11.69 5.92 15.22
CA SER A 69 10.49 5.10 15.49
C SER A 69 9.21 5.68 14.92
N GLU A 70 9.17 6.98 14.67
CA GLU A 70 8.04 7.67 14.08
C GLU A 70 8.04 7.67 12.55
N CYS A 71 9.14 7.25 11.92
CA CYS A 71 9.18 7.05 10.49
C CYS A 71 8.40 5.80 10.09
N TYR A 72 7.24 5.98 9.52
CA TYR A 72 6.39 4.90 9.03
C TYR A 72 6.54 4.61 7.51
N GLN A 73 7.70 4.92 6.94
CA GLN A 73 8.13 4.50 5.59
C GLN A 73 7.20 4.93 4.44
N CYS A 74 6.49 6.07 4.56
CA CYS A 74 5.55 6.55 3.51
C CYS A 74 6.23 7.07 2.24
N LYS A 75 7.56 7.28 2.27
CA LYS A 75 8.42 7.73 1.16
C LYS A 75 8.16 9.16 0.63
N LEU A 76 7.19 9.90 1.16
CA LEU A 76 6.83 11.23 0.65
C LEU A 76 7.93 12.28 0.85
N CYS A 77 8.76 12.14 1.86
CA CYS A 77 9.90 13.03 2.07
C CYS A 77 10.94 12.87 0.95
N ALA A 78 11.21 11.65 0.49
CA ALA A 78 12.11 11.43 -0.64
C ALA A 78 11.57 12.05 -1.94
N LEU A 79 10.25 12.00 -2.16
CA LEU A 79 9.63 12.64 -3.33
C LEU A 79 9.76 14.17 -3.33
N ARG A 80 9.87 14.80 -2.16
CA ARG A 80 9.98 16.26 -2.00
C ARG A 80 11.40 16.76 -1.84
N CYS A 81 12.32 15.87 -1.51
CA CYS A 81 13.69 16.23 -1.16
C CYS A 81 14.50 16.62 -2.41
N PRO A 82 15.08 17.83 -2.45
CA PRO A 82 15.94 18.22 -3.56
C PRO A 82 17.32 17.54 -3.54
N TYR A 83 17.66 16.84 -2.44
CA TYR A 83 18.98 16.27 -2.20
C TYR A 83 19.03 14.74 -2.41
N VAL A 84 17.95 14.13 -2.92
CA VAL A 84 17.98 12.70 -3.31
C VAL A 84 18.86 12.50 -4.55
N PRO A 85 19.36 11.28 -4.80
CA PRO A 85 20.07 10.97 -6.04
C PRO A 85 19.30 11.46 -7.28
N PRO A 86 19.98 12.11 -8.26
CA PRO A 86 21.45 12.15 -8.48
C PRO A 86 22.19 13.31 -7.79
N HIS A 87 21.59 14.01 -6.83
CA HIS A 87 22.28 15.06 -6.08
C HIS A 87 23.51 14.51 -5.35
N GLU A 88 24.59 15.28 -5.27
CA GLU A 88 25.88 14.87 -4.67
C GLU A 88 25.78 14.42 -3.20
N TRP A 89 24.78 14.92 -2.47
CA TRP A 89 24.56 14.54 -1.08
C TRP A 89 23.85 13.19 -0.91
N LEU A 90 23.32 12.60 -1.96
CA LEU A 90 22.72 11.26 -2.01
C LEU A 90 21.79 10.96 -0.81
N LEU A 91 20.98 11.95 -0.41
CA LEU A 91 20.16 11.87 0.80
C LEU A 91 18.92 11.00 0.53
N ASP A 92 18.72 9.96 1.35
CA ASP A 92 17.50 9.16 1.36
C ASP A 92 17.04 8.92 2.80
N PHE A 93 16.23 9.84 3.34
CA PHE A 93 15.75 9.78 4.71
C PHE A 93 14.99 8.49 5.04
N PRO A 94 14.03 8.00 4.21
CA PRO A 94 13.34 6.74 4.50
C PRO A 94 14.27 5.53 4.59
N LYS A 95 15.29 5.45 3.72
CA LYS A 95 16.27 4.37 3.75
C LYS A 95 17.17 4.45 4.97
N LEU A 96 17.60 5.66 5.35
CA LEU A 96 18.36 5.86 6.57
C LEU A 96 17.56 5.44 7.81
N MET A 97 16.29 5.83 7.92
CA MET A 97 15.43 5.45 9.03
C MET A 97 15.22 3.93 9.10
N LEU A 98 15.06 3.26 7.95
CA LEU A 98 14.98 1.80 7.91
C LEU A 98 16.30 1.16 8.36
N ARG A 99 17.44 1.65 7.85
CA ARG A 99 18.77 1.21 8.22
C ARG A 99 19.03 1.35 9.73
N ALA A 100 18.71 2.52 10.29
CA ALA A 100 18.85 2.80 11.71
C ALA A 100 17.94 1.90 12.59
N ALA A 101 16.70 1.66 12.15
CA ALA A 101 15.79 0.75 12.85
C ALA A 101 16.29 -0.70 12.84
N ILE A 102 16.92 -1.14 11.76
CA ILE A 102 17.53 -2.47 11.64
C ILE A 102 18.77 -2.58 12.55
N GLN A 103 19.66 -1.59 12.48
CA GLN A 103 20.86 -1.53 13.32
C GLN A 103 20.48 -1.59 14.81
N LYS A 104 19.52 -0.75 15.24
CA LYS A 104 19.04 -0.75 16.61
C LYS A 104 18.47 -2.11 17.03
N LYS A 105 17.66 -2.74 16.18
CA LYS A 105 17.10 -4.06 16.45
C LYS A 105 18.17 -5.17 16.58
N ASN A 106 19.28 -5.03 15.87
CA ASN A 106 20.42 -5.96 15.96
C ASN A 106 21.21 -5.76 17.26
N SER A 107 21.40 -4.50 17.67
CA SER A 107 22.15 -4.14 18.90
C SER A 107 21.36 -4.37 20.18
N ASP A 108 20.05 -4.04 20.14
CA ASP A 108 19.11 -4.19 21.27
C ASP A 108 17.86 -4.94 20.79
N PRO A 109 17.91 -6.28 20.71
CA PRO A 109 16.78 -7.05 20.20
C PRO A 109 15.56 -6.93 21.09
N PRO A 110 14.38 -6.63 20.54
CA PRO A 110 13.15 -6.54 21.32
C PRO A 110 12.82 -7.87 22.00
N PRO A 111 12.07 -7.86 23.11
CA PRO A 111 11.67 -9.06 23.85
C PRO A 111 11.07 -10.14 22.95
N PHE A 112 11.25 -11.41 23.31
CA PHE A 112 10.83 -12.56 22.50
C PHE A 112 9.36 -12.47 22.05
N HIS A 113 8.45 -12.08 22.93
CA HIS A 113 7.01 -11.96 22.60
C HIS A 113 6.75 -10.89 21.54
N VAL A 114 7.50 -9.78 21.53
CA VAL A 114 7.40 -8.73 20.49
C VAL A 114 7.91 -9.26 19.14
N ARG A 115 9.06 -9.98 19.15
CA ARG A 115 9.59 -10.60 17.93
C ARG A 115 8.64 -11.65 17.36
N LEU A 116 8.02 -12.44 18.23
CA LEU A 116 7.01 -13.42 17.82
C LEU A 116 5.79 -12.73 17.20
N ALA A 117 5.28 -11.68 17.83
CA ALA A 117 4.15 -10.91 17.31
C ALA A 117 4.47 -10.27 15.96
N ASP A 118 5.64 -9.63 15.80
CA ASP A 118 6.09 -9.08 14.52
C ASP A 118 6.21 -10.18 13.44
N SER A 119 6.72 -11.36 13.80
CA SER A 119 6.82 -12.51 12.89
C SER A 119 5.45 -13.03 12.45
N VAL A 120 4.50 -13.15 13.38
CA VAL A 120 3.13 -13.59 13.06
C VAL A 120 2.40 -12.58 12.18
N MET A 121 2.52 -11.29 12.48
CA MET A 121 1.93 -10.20 11.66
C MET A 121 2.54 -10.15 10.25
N SER A 122 3.82 -10.44 10.12
CA SER A 122 4.50 -10.41 8.82
C SER A 122 4.23 -11.66 7.96
N ARG A 123 3.83 -12.79 8.56
CA ARG A 123 3.41 -14.02 7.86
C ARG A 123 1.94 -13.97 7.43
N THR A 124 1.58 -12.92 6.70
CA THR A 124 0.18 -12.65 6.32
C THR A 124 -0.50 -13.79 5.56
N ASP A 125 0.26 -14.59 4.79
CA ASP A 125 -0.31 -15.73 4.07
C ASP A 125 -0.69 -16.89 4.99
N LEU A 126 0.13 -17.18 5.98
CA LEU A 126 -0.17 -18.24 6.94
C LEU A 126 -1.33 -17.84 7.86
N SER A 127 -1.24 -16.65 8.45
CA SER A 127 -2.28 -16.10 9.32
C SER A 127 -3.60 -15.88 8.57
N GLY A 128 -3.54 -15.39 7.31
CA GLY A 128 -4.69 -15.17 6.46
C GLY A 128 -5.41 -16.47 6.07
N ARG A 129 -4.67 -17.51 5.69
CA ARG A 129 -5.24 -18.85 5.40
C ARG A 129 -5.98 -19.43 6.62
N PHE A 130 -5.32 -19.38 7.78
CA PHE A 130 -5.91 -19.84 9.03
C PHE A 130 -7.16 -19.02 9.39
N ALA A 131 -7.05 -17.70 9.40
CA ALA A 131 -8.12 -16.81 9.78
C ALA A 131 -9.32 -16.88 8.81
N THR A 132 -9.09 -17.09 7.51
CA THR A 132 -10.17 -17.33 6.53
C THR A 132 -10.87 -18.65 6.78
N ALA A 133 -10.10 -19.73 7.04
CA ALA A 133 -10.69 -21.04 7.32
C ALA A 133 -11.57 -21.05 8.58
N PHE A 134 -11.20 -20.25 9.58
CA PHE A 134 -11.91 -20.12 10.86
C PHE A 134 -12.56 -18.72 11.03
N SER A 135 -12.96 -18.07 9.94
CA SER A 135 -13.48 -16.69 9.96
C SER A 135 -14.69 -16.50 10.87
N GLY A 136 -15.54 -17.52 11.04
CA GLY A 136 -16.67 -17.49 11.97
C GLY A 136 -16.26 -17.32 13.44
N LEU A 137 -15.10 -17.84 13.83
CA LEU A 137 -14.55 -17.73 15.18
C LEU A 137 -13.62 -16.51 15.34
N VAL A 138 -12.89 -16.17 14.30
CA VAL A 138 -11.89 -15.09 14.33
C VAL A 138 -12.56 -13.72 14.22
N ASN A 139 -13.52 -13.55 13.32
CA ASN A 139 -14.13 -12.24 13.05
C ASN A 139 -14.82 -11.60 14.27
N PRO A 140 -15.58 -12.30 15.12
CA PRO A 140 -16.14 -11.69 16.32
C PRO A 140 -15.08 -11.06 17.24
N VAL A 141 -13.88 -11.65 17.28
CA VAL A 141 -12.75 -11.11 18.06
C VAL A 141 -12.11 -9.92 17.34
N VAL A 142 -11.81 -10.07 16.04
CA VAL A 142 -11.08 -9.07 15.26
C VAL A 142 -11.90 -7.78 15.10
N THR A 143 -13.21 -7.88 14.90
CA THR A 143 -14.08 -6.71 14.70
C THR A 143 -14.55 -6.05 16.00
N SER A 144 -14.42 -6.71 17.17
CA SER A 144 -14.77 -6.10 18.46
C SER A 144 -13.72 -5.06 18.85
N LYS A 145 -14.14 -3.82 19.15
CA LYS A 145 -13.27 -2.77 19.65
C LYS A 145 -13.26 -2.74 21.17
N GLY A 146 -12.09 -2.66 21.79
CA GLY A 146 -11.94 -2.41 23.23
C GLY A 146 -12.41 -3.53 24.18
N GLY A 147 -12.88 -4.67 23.67
CA GLY A 147 -13.30 -5.80 24.46
C GLY A 147 -12.16 -6.50 25.22
N LEU A 148 -12.48 -7.30 26.23
CA LEU A 148 -11.46 -8.01 27.05
C LEU A 148 -10.50 -8.86 26.22
N ILE A 149 -11.03 -9.57 25.21
CA ILE A 149 -10.21 -10.42 24.32
C ILE A 149 -9.26 -9.54 23.48
N ARG A 150 -9.72 -8.37 23.01
CA ARG A 150 -8.87 -7.42 22.27
C ARG A 150 -7.78 -6.82 23.15
N LYS A 151 -8.06 -6.54 24.42
CA LYS A 151 -7.05 -6.08 25.40
C LYS A 151 -6.02 -7.17 25.68
N ALA A 152 -6.45 -8.43 25.82
CA ALA A 152 -5.54 -9.57 25.95
C ALA A 152 -4.68 -9.74 24.67
N MET A 153 -5.28 -9.58 23.50
CA MET A 153 -4.56 -9.59 22.23
C MET A 153 -3.54 -8.45 22.15
N GLU A 154 -3.87 -7.24 22.60
CA GLU A 154 -2.97 -6.09 22.64
C GLU A 154 -1.73 -6.37 23.50
N SER A 155 -1.89 -6.97 24.68
CA SER A 155 -0.77 -7.28 25.58
C SER A 155 0.21 -8.30 24.98
N VAL A 156 -0.25 -9.17 24.07
CA VAL A 156 0.57 -10.21 23.43
C VAL A 156 1.12 -9.73 22.08
N SER A 157 0.29 -9.08 21.24
CA SER A 157 0.65 -8.72 19.88
C SER A 157 1.10 -7.25 19.71
N GLY A 158 0.86 -6.40 20.71
CA GLY A 158 1.08 -4.97 20.62
C GLY A 158 0.12 -4.24 19.68
N ILE A 159 -0.93 -4.91 19.15
CA ILE A 159 -1.95 -4.29 18.30
C ILE A 159 -2.96 -3.58 19.18
N ALA A 160 -3.18 -2.29 18.98
CA ALA A 160 -4.12 -1.50 19.75
C ALA A 160 -5.53 -2.12 19.77
N SER A 161 -6.09 -2.34 20.96
CA SER A 161 -7.42 -2.94 21.12
C SER A 161 -8.53 -2.07 20.56
N GLN A 162 -8.30 -0.76 20.49
CA GLN A 162 -9.21 0.24 19.93
C GLN A 162 -9.17 0.31 18.39
N ARG A 163 -8.08 -0.21 17.74
CA ARG A 163 -7.91 -0.12 16.30
C ARG A 163 -8.93 -0.98 15.56
N LEU A 164 -9.59 -0.41 14.54
CA LEU A 164 -10.44 -1.15 13.64
C LEU A 164 -9.59 -2.09 12.77
N LEU A 165 -9.91 -3.38 12.84
CA LEU A 165 -9.24 -4.38 11.99
C LEU A 165 -10.23 -4.88 10.93
N PRO A 166 -9.77 -5.17 9.71
CA PRO A 166 -10.62 -5.76 8.68
C PRO A 166 -11.02 -7.19 9.05
N PRO A 167 -12.29 -7.58 8.80
CA PRO A 167 -12.71 -8.97 8.95
C PRO A 167 -12.05 -9.86 7.89
N TYR A 168 -11.92 -11.13 8.19
CA TYR A 168 -11.48 -12.12 7.20
C TYR A 168 -12.66 -12.66 6.40
N ALA A 169 -12.46 -12.81 5.10
CA ALA A 169 -13.46 -13.38 4.20
C ALA A 169 -13.74 -14.86 4.53
N LYS A 170 -14.94 -15.33 4.28
CA LYS A 170 -15.29 -16.77 4.41
C LYS A 170 -14.62 -17.62 3.34
N ARG A 171 -14.27 -17.03 2.22
CA ARG A 171 -13.67 -17.69 1.05
C ARG A 171 -12.61 -16.79 0.43
N ARG A 172 -11.46 -17.37 0.09
CA ARG A 172 -10.34 -16.65 -0.52
C ARG A 172 -10.65 -16.28 -1.97
N PHE A 173 -10.09 -15.16 -2.45
CA PHE A 173 -10.19 -14.74 -3.84
C PHE A 173 -9.66 -15.81 -4.81
N SER A 174 -8.49 -16.39 -4.54
CA SER A 174 -7.90 -17.42 -5.39
C SER A 174 -8.78 -18.67 -5.50
N THR A 175 -9.56 -18.99 -4.47
CA THR A 175 -10.51 -20.12 -4.51
C THR A 175 -11.70 -19.82 -5.42
N TRP A 176 -12.25 -18.60 -5.34
CA TRP A 176 -13.29 -18.15 -6.24
C TRP A 176 -12.79 -18.13 -7.71
N PHE A 177 -11.63 -17.51 -7.94
CA PHE A 177 -11.08 -17.39 -9.29
C PHE A 177 -10.91 -18.76 -9.97
N LYS A 178 -10.31 -19.73 -9.26
CA LYS A 178 -10.02 -21.06 -9.84
C LYS A 178 -11.26 -21.92 -10.00
N ARG A 179 -12.19 -21.90 -9.04
CA ARG A 179 -13.33 -22.83 -9.02
C ARG A 179 -14.56 -22.28 -9.71
N ASP A 180 -14.86 -20.99 -9.53
CA ASP A 180 -16.11 -20.42 -10.05
C ASP A 180 -15.86 -19.66 -11.34
N HIS A 181 -14.92 -18.72 -11.34
CA HIS A 181 -14.68 -17.86 -12.50
C HIS A 181 -14.16 -18.68 -13.71
N VAL A 182 -13.09 -19.46 -13.55
CA VAL A 182 -12.53 -20.29 -14.64
C VAL A 182 -13.49 -21.39 -15.05
N ALA A 183 -14.16 -22.07 -14.09
CA ALA A 183 -15.10 -23.15 -14.41
C ALA A 183 -16.33 -22.62 -15.16
N ASN A 184 -16.91 -21.49 -14.77
CA ASN A 184 -18.05 -20.89 -15.47
C ASN A 184 -17.68 -20.48 -16.89
N ARG A 185 -16.50 -19.93 -17.13
CA ARG A 185 -16.00 -19.61 -18.48
C ARG A 185 -15.90 -20.86 -19.36
N THR A 186 -15.44 -21.96 -18.79
CA THR A 186 -15.33 -23.24 -19.52
C THR A 186 -16.72 -23.82 -19.82
N ALA A 187 -17.66 -23.73 -18.88
CA ALA A 187 -19.02 -24.28 -19.01
C ALA A 187 -19.89 -23.50 -20.01
N THR A 188 -19.71 -22.16 -20.08
CA THR A 188 -20.49 -21.30 -21.01
C THR A 188 -19.99 -21.32 -22.44
N GLY A 189 -18.94 -22.10 -22.74
CA GLY A 189 -18.35 -22.16 -24.09
C GLY A 189 -17.73 -20.81 -24.51
N ASN A 190 -17.59 -19.87 -23.58
CA ASN A 190 -16.89 -18.64 -23.82
C ASN A 190 -15.45 -18.78 -23.26
N PRO A 191 -14.54 -19.43 -24.01
CA PRO A 191 -13.15 -19.57 -23.65
C PRO A 191 -12.56 -18.17 -23.75
N GLY A 192 -12.79 -17.35 -22.71
CA GLY A 192 -12.45 -15.91 -22.66
C GLY A 192 -11.62 -15.51 -23.87
N ARG A 193 -12.02 -14.46 -24.58
CA ARG A 193 -11.44 -14.03 -25.88
C ARG A 193 -10.07 -14.65 -26.10
N GLU A 194 -9.88 -15.44 -27.17
CA GLU A 194 -8.64 -16.13 -27.54
C GLU A 194 -7.41 -15.38 -27.05
N LYS A 195 -6.35 -16.11 -26.64
CA LYS A 195 -5.08 -15.49 -26.30
C LYS A 195 -4.87 -14.33 -27.25
N THR A 196 -5.11 -13.12 -26.77
CA THR A 196 -4.98 -11.95 -27.64
C THR A 196 -3.49 -11.88 -27.96
N ASP A 197 -3.13 -11.91 -29.24
CA ASP A 197 -1.75 -11.68 -29.71
C ASP A 197 -1.21 -10.30 -29.29
N ASN A 198 -2.03 -9.50 -28.61
CA ASN A 198 -1.63 -8.23 -28.03
C ASN A 198 -1.22 -8.43 -26.55
N PRO A 199 0.08 -8.44 -26.26
CA PRO A 199 0.60 -8.66 -24.91
C PRO A 199 0.08 -7.64 -23.89
N MET A 200 -0.30 -6.42 -24.31
CA MET A 200 -0.91 -5.41 -23.44
C MET A 200 -2.28 -5.81 -22.90
N ARG A 201 -2.94 -6.80 -23.48
CA ARG A 201 -4.23 -7.34 -23.00
C ARG A 201 -4.10 -8.60 -22.15
N SER A 202 -2.90 -9.13 -22.01
CA SER A 202 -2.63 -10.22 -21.07
C SER A 202 -2.29 -9.66 -19.69
N VAL A 203 -2.96 -10.15 -18.66
CA VAL A 203 -2.86 -9.66 -17.28
C VAL A 203 -2.58 -10.80 -16.32
N ALA A 204 -1.51 -10.66 -15.56
CA ALA A 204 -1.20 -11.50 -14.40
C ALA A 204 -1.67 -10.78 -13.12
N LEU A 205 -2.64 -11.35 -12.41
CA LEU A 205 -3.17 -10.77 -11.19
C LEU A 205 -2.25 -11.07 -9.99
N PHE A 206 -1.90 -10.03 -9.24
CA PHE A 206 -1.28 -10.16 -7.94
C PHE A 206 -2.31 -9.75 -6.86
N PRO A 207 -3.05 -10.69 -6.26
CA PRO A 207 -4.26 -10.38 -5.50
C PRO A 207 -4.00 -9.59 -4.21
N THR A 208 -2.77 -9.52 -3.74
CA THR A 208 -2.38 -8.97 -2.43
C THR A 208 -3.01 -9.75 -1.25
N CYS A 209 -2.43 -9.66 -0.06
CA CYS A 209 -2.98 -10.34 1.11
C CYS A 209 -4.37 -9.82 1.50
N PHE A 210 -4.65 -8.53 1.25
CA PHE A 210 -5.94 -7.94 1.58
C PHE A 210 -7.06 -8.49 0.71
N VAL A 211 -6.88 -8.49 -0.60
CA VAL A 211 -7.86 -9.03 -1.56
C VAL A 211 -7.99 -10.56 -1.41
N GLU A 212 -6.89 -11.25 -1.15
CA GLU A 212 -6.92 -12.70 -1.01
C GLU A 212 -7.70 -13.19 0.22
N TYR A 213 -7.56 -12.47 1.37
CA TYR A 213 -8.04 -12.99 2.65
C TYR A 213 -9.11 -12.13 3.33
N MET A 214 -9.22 -10.85 2.99
CA MET A 214 -10.08 -9.91 3.73
C MET A 214 -11.25 -9.39 2.88
N ASP A 215 -10.98 -8.88 1.67
CA ASP A 215 -12.02 -8.37 0.77
C ASP A 215 -11.86 -8.91 -0.67
N PRO A 216 -12.26 -10.16 -0.93
CA PRO A 216 -12.23 -10.77 -2.26
C PRO A 216 -13.11 -10.05 -3.29
N GLU A 217 -14.11 -9.28 -2.86
CA GLU A 217 -15.00 -8.54 -3.77
C GLU A 217 -14.23 -7.51 -4.61
N ILE A 218 -13.19 -6.89 -4.02
CA ILE A 218 -12.29 -6.01 -4.79
C ILE A 218 -11.64 -6.76 -5.95
N GLY A 219 -11.20 -8.00 -5.71
CA GLY A 219 -10.59 -8.85 -6.73
C GLY A 219 -11.57 -9.30 -7.81
N LYS A 220 -12.81 -9.59 -7.41
CA LYS A 220 -13.88 -9.95 -8.36
C LYS A 220 -14.23 -8.76 -9.26
N ASP A 221 -14.48 -7.59 -8.67
CA ASP A 221 -14.74 -6.35 -9.41
C ASP A 221 -13.57 -6.00 -10.34
N LEU A 222 -12.32 -6.22 -9.87
CA LEU A 222 -11.12 -6.04 -10.69
C LEU A 222 -11.14 -6.93 -11.93
N VAL A 223 -11.38 -8.24 -11.75
CA VAL A 223 -11.46 -9.19 -12.88
C VAL A 223 -12.57 -8.77 -13.83
N GLY A 224 -13.76 -8.48 -13.32
CA GLY A 224 -14.90 -8.06 -14.14
C GLY A 224 -14.59 -6.83 -14.99
N VAL A 225 -14.02 -5.78 -14.39
CA VAL A 225 -13.67 -4.53 -15.10
C VAL A 225 -12.55 -4.78 -16.15
N LEU A 226 -11.52 -5.54 -15.78
CA LEU A 226 -10.42 -5.84 -16.71
C LEU A 226 -10.89 -6.68 -17.91
N GLU A 227 -11.74 -7.67 -17.69
CA GLU A 227 -12.30 -8.50 -18.76
C GLU A 227 -13.31 -7.70 -19.62
N HIS A 228 -14.10 -6.81 -19.03
CA HIS A 228 -14.93 -5.87 -19.77
C HIS A 228 -14.07 -4.96 -20.66
N ALA A 229 -12.92 -4.52 -20.17
CA ALA A 229 -11.91 -3.78 -20.96
C ALA A 229 -11.24 -4.63 -22.05
N GLY A 230 -11.56 -5.92 -22.14
CA GLY A 230 -11.01 -6.86 -23.12
C GLY A 230 -9.67 -7.48 -22.73
N ALA A 231 -9.30 -7.43 -21.45
CA ALA A 231 -8.11 -8.11 -20.95
C ALA A 231 -8.37 -9.60 -20.68
N SER A 232 -7.32 -10.41 -20.78
CA SER A 232 -7.33 -11.82 -20.37
C SER A 232 -6.63 -11.95 -19.02
N CYS A 233 -7.40 -12.25 -17.98
CA CYS A 233 -6.90 -12.34 -16.59
C CYS A 233 -6.38 -13.75 -16.29
N THR A 234 -5.17 -13.83 -15.75
CA THR A 234 -4.57 -15.04 -15.19
C THR A 234 -4.21 -14.84 -13.75
N LEU A 235 -4.17 -15.92 -12.96
CA LEU A 235 -3.74 -15.90 -11.57
C LEU A 235 -2.52 -16.81 -11.40
N PRO A 236 -1.29 -16.28 -11.47
CA PRO A 236 -0.08 -17.06 -11.30
C PRO A 236 -0.07 -17.80 -9.97
N SER A 237 0.36 -19.06 -9.99
CA SER A 237 0.49 -19.87 -8.79
C SER A 237 1.80 -19.55 -8.08
N GLY A 238 1.81 -19.64 -6.73
CA GLY A 238 3.02 -19.43 -5.95
C GLY A 238 3.22 -18.01 -5.42
N THR A 239 2.40 -17.04 -5.86
CA THR A 239 2.42 -15.69 -5.32
C THR A 239 2.06 -15.68 -3.83
N GLN A 240 2.73 -14.80 -3.07
CA GLN A 240 2.56 -14.58 -1.64
C GLN A 240 2.36 -13.09 -1.36
N CYS A 241 2.30 -12.70 -0.09
CA CYS A 241 2.39 -11.29 0.30
C CYS A 241 3.58 -10.59 -0.40
N CYS A 242 3.44 -9.31 -0.72
CA CYS A 242 4.53 -8.53 -1.33
C CYS A 242 5.80 -8.42 -0.45
N GLY A 243 5.70 -8.76 0.83
CA GLY A 243 6.81 -8.69 1.77
C GLY A 243 6.95 -7.35 2.52
N ALA A 244 6.13 -6.33 2.21
CA ALA A 244 6.18 -5.05 2.91
C ALA A 244 6.20 -5.17 4.45
N PRO A 245 5.42 -6.04 5.10
CA PRO A 245 5.49 -6.20 6.56
C PRO A 245 6.86 -6.67 7.06
N TRP A 246 7.53 -7.54 6.32
CA TRP A 246 8.90 -7.96 6.65
C TRP A 246 9.89 -6.80 6.49
N LEU A 247 9.83 -6.08 5.37
CA LEU A 247 10.72 -4.96 5.08
C LEU A 247 10.59 -3.86 6.13
N HIS A 248 9.36 -3.39 6.38
CA HIS A 248 9.10 -2.29 7.32
C HIS A 248 9.36 -2.67 8.79
N SER A 249 9.36 -3.96 9.12
CA SER A 249 9.78 -4.44 10.43
C SER A 249 11.29 -4.79 10.50
N GLY A 250 12.05 -4.51 9.45
CA GLY A 250 13.52 -4.69 9.42
C GLY A 250 14.00 -6.11 9.22
N HIS A 251 13.14 -7.00 8.71
CA HIS A 251 13.49 -8.39 8.40
C HIS A 251 13.86 -8.55 6.91
N ILE A 252 15.01 -8.01 6.51
CA ILE A 252 15.45 -7.94 5.11
C ILE A 252 15.54 -9.34 4.47
N GLU A 253 16.10 -10.31 5.18
CA GLU A 253 16.28 -11.66 4.64
C GLU A 253 14.93 -12.33 4.35
N GLN A 254 13.95 -12.23 5.26
CA GLN A 254 12.60 -12.75 5.05
C GLN A 254 11.88 -12.00 3.92
N PHE A 255 12.14 -10.70 3.80
CA PHE A 255 11.65 -9.92 2.66
C PHE A 255 12.20 -10.47 1.34
N ARG A 256 13.53 -10.65 1.23
CA ARG A 256 14.20 -11.19 0.04
C ARG A 256 13.67 -12.55 -0.36
N GLN A 257 13.50 -13.45 0.61
CA GLN A 257 12.95 -14.78 0.36
C GLN A 257 11.51 -14.73 -0.15
N THR A 258 10.69 -13.82 0.38
CA THR A 258 9.31 -13.62 -0.06
C THR A 258 9.26 -13.01 -1.45
N ALA A 259 10.08 -12.00 -1.71
CA ALA A 259 10.17 -11.32 -2.99
C ALA A 259 10.68 -12.27 -4.10
N ALA A 260 11.70 -13.08 -3.81
CA ALA A 260 12.23 -14.07 -4.77
C ALA A 260 11.15 -15.05 -5.25
N LYS A 261 10.29 -15.55 -4.34
CA LYS A 261 9.17 -16.41 -4.72
C LYS A 261 8.14 -15.70 -5.60
N ASN A 262 7.84 -14.43 -5.32
CA ASN A 262 6.94 -13.64 -6.14
C ASN A 262 7.53 -13.35 -7.53
N ILE A 263 8.83 -13.04 -7.59
CA ILE A 263 9.55 -12.84 -8.86
C ILE A 263 9.50 -14.13 -9.68
N GLU A 264 9.82 -15.29 -9.09
CA GLU A 264 9.74 -16.59 -9.76
C GLU A 264 8.34 -16.87 -10.31
N ALA A 265 7.29 -16.63 -9.50
CA ALA A 265 5.91 -16.87 -9.89
C ALA A 265 5.41 -15.95 -11.03
N LEU A 266 5.93 -14.73 -11.13
CA LEU A 266 5.48 -13.71 -12.06
C LEU A 266 6.37 -13.56 -13.30
N ARG A 267 7.61 -14.05 -13.23
CA ARG A 267 8.64 -13.87 -14.26
C ARG A 267 8.17 -14.29 -15.66
N GLU A 268 7.62 -15.50 -15.77
CA GLU A 268 7.17 -16.01 -17.08
C GLU A 268 6.11 -15.11 -17.71
N SER A 269 5.10 -14.72 -16.93
CA SER A 269 4.04 -13.82 -17.39
C SER A 269 4.60 -12.46 -17.82
N ALA A 270 5.48 -11.86 -17.00
CA ALA A 270 6.08 -10.57 -17.29
C ALA A 270 7.00 -10.62 -18.53
N THR A 271 7.83 -11.65 -18.67
CA THR A 271 8.70 -11.85 -19.83
C THR A 271 7.89 -12.00 -21.13
N ASN A 272 6.71 -12.63 -21.06
CA ASN A 272 5.78 -12.76 -22.18
C ASN A 272 4.95 -11.49 -22.43
N GLY A 273 5.26 -10.38 -21.78
CA GLY A 273 4.65 -9.06 -21.99
C GLY A 273 3.35 -8.82 -21.23
N ALA A 274 2.89 -9.77 -20.37
CA ALA A 274 1.72 -9.54 -19.53
C ALA A 274 1.99 -8.44 -18.50
N GLN A 275 0.99 -7.60 -18.26
CA GLN A 275 1.05 -6.62 -17.18
C GLN A 275 0.69 -7.28 -15.85
N VAL A 276 1.45 -6.99 -14.80
CA VAL A 276 1.19 -7.48 -13.44
C VAL A 276 0.31 -6.48 -12.71
N ILE A 277 -0.97 -6.81 -12.50
CA ILE A 277 -1.92 -5.89 -11.88
C ILE A 277 -1.98 -6.08 -10.37
N VAL A 278 -1.69 -4.99 -9.65
CA VAL A 278 -1.56 -4.96 -8.19
C VAL A 278 -2.55 -3.96 -7.60
N PRO A 279 -3.68 -4.41 -7.03
CA PRO A 279 -4.73 -3.54 -6.51
C PRO A 279 -4.44 -3.01 -5.08
N GLN A 280 -3.21 -2.62 -4.82
CA GLN A 280 -2.78 -2.02 -3.55
C GLN A 280 -1.52 -1.20 -3.74
N ALA A 281 -1.59 0.09 -3.52
CA ALA A 281 -0.51 1.04 -3.77
C ALA A 281 0.82 0.68 -3.07
N THR A 282 0.76 0.21 -1.80
CA THR A 282 1.97 -0.22 -1.07
C THR A 282 2.63 -1.42 -1.73
N CYS A 283 1.84 -2.44 -2.13
CA CYS A 283 2.38 -3.62 -2.80
C CYS A 283 2.96 -3.25 -4.18
N ALA A 284 2.28 -2.39 -4.93
CA ALA A 284 2.77 -1.90 -6.22
C ALA A 284 4.10 -1.14 -6.06
N TYR A 285 4.20 -0.26 -5.05
CA TYR A 285 5.44 0.45 -4.74
C TYR A 285 6.58 -0.52 -4.42
N VAL A 286 6.35 -1.45 -3.49
CA VAL A 286 7.37 -2.44 -3.07
C VAL A 286 7.86 -3.27 -4.25
N MET A 287 6.95 -3.77 -5.09
CA MET A 287 7.32 -4.57 -6.25
C MET A 287 8.06 -3.76 -7.33
N ARG A 288 7.72 -2.47 -7.51
CA ARG A 288 8.38 -1.59 -8.50
C ARG A 288 9.72 -1.05 -8.05
N LYS A 289 9.87 -0.76 -6.76
CA LYS A 289 11.03 -0.01 -6.24
C LYS A 289 11.91 -0.88 -5.35
N ASP A 290 11.33 -1.52 -4.35
CA ASP A 290 12.12 -2.24 -3.36
C ASP A 290 12.60 -3.62 -3.88
N TYR A 291 11.83 -4.29 -4.77
CA TYR A 291 12.28 -5.56 -5.37
C TYR A 291 13.57 -5.40 -6.18
N PRO A 292 13.63 -4.55 -7.23
CA PRO A 292 14.86 -4.43 -8.01
C PRO A 292 16.02 -3.82 -7.23
N GLU A 293 15.75 -3.08 -6.16
CA GLU A 293 16.79 -2.49 -5.31
C GLU A 293 17.40 -3.51 -4.34
N LEU A 294 16.55 -4.34 -3.72
CA LEU A 294 16.99 -5.27 -2.67
C LEU A 294 17.26 -6.69 -3.18
N ILE A 295 16.87 -6.96 -4.45
CA ILE A 295 17.15 -8.20 -5.16
C ILE A 295 17.78 -7.83 -6.50
N ASP A 296 19.09 -7.79 -6.53
CA ASP A 296 19.82 -7.41 -7.75
C ASP A 296 19.79 -8.56 -8.78
N SER A 297 18.67 -8.64 -9.52
CA SER A 297 18.49 -9.59 -10.61
C SER A 297 17.75 -8.97 -11.80
N SER A 298 18.02 -9.49 -13.00
CA SER A 298 17.29 -9.12 -14.22
C SER A 298 15.80 -9.43 -14.10
N ASP A 299 15.45 -10.56 -13.50
CA ASP A 299 14.07 -11.01 -13.32
C ASP A 299 13.29 -10.07 -12.39
N ALA A 300 13.93 -9.54 -11.32
CA ALA A 300 13.32 -8.53 -10.46
C ALA A 300 12.97 -7.26 -11.24
N ARG A 301 13.86 -6.81 -12.12
CA ARG A 301 13.62 -5.65 -13.00
C ARG A 301 12.50 -5.91 -14.00
N VAL A 302 12.47 -7.07 -14.66
CA VAL A 302 11.41 -7.46 -15.60
C VAL A 302 10.04 -7.47 -14.92
N VAL A 303 9.94 -8.04 -13.72
CA VAL A 303 8.70 -8.05 -12.95
C VAL A 303 8.30 -6.63 -12.50
N ALA A 304 9.24 -5.84 -12.00
CA ALA A 304 9.00 -4.47 -11.57
C ALA A 304 8.47 -3.58 -12.71
N ASP A 305 9.04 -3.72 -13.90
CA ASP A 305 8.64 -2.98 -15.11
C ASP A 305 7.23 -3.39 -15.61
N ALA A 306 6.79 -4.61 -15.33
CA ALA A 306 5.47 -5.10 -15.67
C ALA A 306 4.37 -4.68 -14.69
N VAL A 307 4.71 -4.25 -13.45
CA VAL A 307 3.73 -3.89 -12.41
C VAL A 307 2.92 -2.65 -12.80
N ARG A 308 1.59 -2.73 -12.62
CA ARG A 308 0.65 -1.60 -12.78
C ARG A 308 -0.40 -1.61 -11.68
N GLU A 309 -0.80 -0.42 -11.23
CA GLU A 309 -2.05 -0.29 -10.49
C GLU A 309 -3.25 -0.40 -11.44
N PRO A 310 -4.44 -0.84 -10.99
CA PRO A 310 -5.60 -1.06 -11.86
C PRO A 310 -5.96 0.17 -12.72
N MET A 311 -6.04 1.34 -12.12
CA MET A 311 -6.42 2.57 -12.82
C MET A 311 -5.33 3.04 -13.80
N GLU A 312 -4.07 2.76 -13.50
CA GLU A 312 -2.94 3.02 -14.39
C GLU A 312 -3.02 2.15 -15.64
N TYR A 313 -3.34 0.87 -15.47
CA TYR A 313 -3.51 -0.07 -16.57
C TYR A 313 -4.65 0.36 -17.50
N LEU A 314 -5.82 0.71 -16.93
CA LEU A 314 -6.98 1.16 -17.69
C LEU A 314 -6.69 2.46 -18.48
N ILE A 315 -6.00 3.43 -17.88
CA ILE A 315 -5.53 4.63 -18.59
C ILE A 315 -4.55 4.25 -19.73
N GLY A 316 -3.70 3.26 -19.51
CA GLY A 316 -2.81 2.71 -20.53
C GLY A 316 -3.57 2.13 -21.73
N LEU A 317 -4.61 1.34 -21.48
CA LEU A 317 -5.48 0.80 -22.52
C LEU A 317 -6.18 1.91 -23.32
N ARG A 318 -6.70 2.94 -22.63
CA ARG A 318 -7.33 4.09 -23.29
C ARG A 318 -6.34 4.87 -24.17
N LYS A 319 -5.10 5.05 -23.72
CA LYS A 319 -4.05 5.69 -24.53
C LYS A 319 -3.70 4.88 -25.76
N GLY A 320 -3.73 3.56 -25.66
CA GLY A 320 -3.44 2.66 -26.78
C GLY A 320 -4.56 2.61 -27.82
N ASN A 321 -5.83 2.65 -27.41
CA ASN A 321 -6.99 2.70 -28.29
C ASN A 321 -8.16 3.41 -27.61
N ARG A 322 -8.25 4.72 -27.85
CA ARG A 322 -9.24 5.60 -27.21
C ARG A 322 -10.66 5.24 -27.60
N ASP A 323 -10.91 5.05 -28.88
CA ASP A 323 -12.28 4.85 -29.40
C ASP A 323 -12.86 3.55 -28.88
N LEU A 324 -12.06 2.47 -28.87
CA LEU A 324 -12.47 1.21 -28.28
C LEU A 324 -12.71 1.34 -26.78
N PHE A 325 -11.82 2.00 -26.04
CA PHE A 325 -11.99 2.17 -24.61
C PHE A 325 -13.24 2.99 -24.29
N ASP A 326 -13.41 4.14 -24.95
CA ASP A 326 -14.55 5.03 -24.73
C ASP A 326 -15.89 4.38 -25.18
N SER A 327 -15.87 3.39 -26.09
CA SER A 327 -17.05 2.57 -26.43
C SER A 327 -17.41 1.55 -25.35
N LEU A 328 -16.41 1.01 -24.63
CA LEU A 328 -16.60 0.06 -23.52
C LEU A 328 -16.95 0.77 -22.22
N PHE A 329 -16.38 1.96 -22.01
CA PHE A 329 -16.60 2.81 -20.87
C PHE A 329 -17.04 4.23 -21.32
N PRO A 330 -18.27 4.36 -21.83
CA PRO A 330 -18.77 5.68 -22.28
C PRO A 330 -18.82 6.63 -21.08
N PRO A 331 -18.50 7.93 -21.28
CA PRO A 331 -18.61 8.90 -20.22
C PRO A 331 -20.02 8.94 -19.63
N LEU A 332 -20.10 8.89 -18.31
CA LEU A 332 -21.36 8.93 -17.59
C LEU A 332 -21.96 10.34 -17.73
N GLN A 333 -23.22 10.42 -18.10
CA GLN A 333 -23.93 11.69 -18.16
C GLN A 333 -24.56 11.98 -16.80
N LYS A 334 -24.52 13.25 -16.39
CA LYS A 334 -25.37 13.73 -15.31
C LYS A 334 -26.80 13.80 -15.88
N GLU A 335 -27.53 12.71 -15.79
CA GLU A 335 -28.94 12.76 -16.09
C GLU A 335 -29.65 13.59 -15.01
N GLY A 336 -30.14 14.74 -15.39
CA GLY A 336 -31.20 15.39 -14.66
C GLY A 336 -32.45 14.51 -14.83
N SER A 337 -32.61 13.49 -13.96
CA SER A 337 -33.78 12.65 -13.99
C SER A 337 -35.00 13.51 -13.59
N ALA A 338 -36.05 13.45 -14.38
CA ALA A 338 -37.37 14.05 -14.09
C ALA A 338 -37.95 13.51 -12.76
N ASP A 339 -37.40 12.45 -12.21
CA ASP A 339 -37.82 11.74 -10.99
C ASP A 339 -36.99 12.04 -9.75
N GLY A 340 -36.09 13.05 -9.76
CA GLY A 340 -35.37 13.50 -8.56
C GLY A 340 -34.30 12.53 -8.03
N ALA A 341 -33.97 11.44 -8.71
CA ALA A 341 -32.81 10.59 -8.41
C ALA A 341 -31.54 11.32 -8.90
N ASP A 342 -30.93 12.04 -7.98
CA ASP A 342 -29.71 12.79 -8.21
C ASP A 342 -28.57 11.81 -8.54
N ASN A 343 -28.23 11.64 -9.81
CA ASN A 343 -27.06 10.92 -10.27
C ASN A 343 -25.81 11.77 -9.95
N ASP A 344 -25.58 12.01 -8.64
CA ASP A 344 -24.41 12.73 -8.17
C ASP A 344 -23.17 11.85 -8.37
N LEU A 345 -22.38 12.15 -9.40
CA LEU A 345 -21.10 11.51 -9.71
C LEU A 345 -19.94 12.10 -8.89
N SER A 346 -20.24 12.78 -7.79
CA SER A 346 -19.22 13.35 -6.91
C SER A 346 -18.59 12.29 -6.01
N ILE A 347 -17.28 12.24 -6.01
CA ILE A 347 -16.48 11.32 -5.17
C ILE A 347 -15.33 12.06 -4.48
N VAL A 348 -15.00 11.65 -3.28
CA VAL A 348 -13.74 12.01 -2.65
C VAL A 348 -12.73 10.89 -2.89
N TYR A 349 -11.60 11.24 -3.51
CA TYR A 349 -10.48 10.32 -3.68
C TYR A 349 -9.37 10.65 -2.69
N HIS A 350 -9.13 9.73 -1.76
CA HIS A 350 -8.00 9.79 -0.84
C HIS A 350 -6.72 9.34 -1.54
N VAL A 351 -5.78 10.27 -1.69
CA VAL A 351 -4.51 10.02 -2.38
C VAL A 351 -3.53 9.33 -1.43
N SER A 352 -3.27 8.05 -1.66
CA SER A 352 -2.37 7.29 -0.81
C SER A 352 -0.90 7.72 -0.98
N CYS A 353 -0.10 7.57 0.08
CA CYS A 353 1.31 7.95 0.07
C CYS A 353 2.10 7.15 -0.98
N HIS A 354 1.92 5.84 -1.06
CA HIS A 354 2.64 5.00 -2.00
C HIS A 354 2.20 5.17 -3.45
N THR A 355 0.95 5.55 -3.74
CA THR A 355 0.54 5.99 -5.10
C THR A 355 1.34 7.21 -5.53
N GLN A 356 1.49 8.21 -4.62
CA GLN A 356 2.31 9.39 -4.92
C GLN A 356 3.80 9.04 -5.08
N ALA A 357 4.34 8.22 -4.17
CA ALA A 357 5.75 7.84 -4.16
C ALA A 357 6.19 7.06 -5.41
N GLN A 358 5.28 6.41 -6.13
CA GLN A 358 5.58 5.76 -7.40
C GLN A 358 5.89 6.76 -8.53
N GLY A 359 5.46 8.02 -8.42
CA GLY A 359 5.74 9.06 -9.40
C GLY A 359 4.97 8.92 -10.73
N VAL A 360 3.97 8.05 -10.79
CA VAL A 360 3.20 7.77 -12.02
C VAL A 360 1.99 8.71 -12.22
N GLY A 361 1.75 9.60 -11.27
CA GLY A 361 0.59 10.51 -11.25
C GLY A 361 -0.70 9.86 -10.71
N LEU A 362 -1.73 10.66 -10.58
CA LEU A 362 -3.01 10.26 -9.95
C LEU A 362 -3.95 9.62 -10.98
N LYS A 363 -3.68 8.37 -11.37
CA LYS A 363 -4.39 7.69 -12.47
C LYS A 363 -5.87 7.46 -12.18
N ALA A 364 -6.25 7.22 -10.91
CA ALA A 364 -7.65 7.11 -10.52
C ALA A 364 -8.41 8.43 -10.78
N ARG A 365 -7.85 9.58 -10.34
CA ARG A 365 -8.42 10.90 -10.62
C ARG A 365 -8.57 11.12 -12.13
N ASP A 366 -7.51 10.83 -12.89
CA ASP A 366 -7.48 11.11 -14.33
C ASP A 366 -8.53 10.26 -15.06
N LEU A 367 -8.66 8.98 -14.71
CA LEU A 367 -9.64 8.09 -15.32
C LEU A 367 -11.08 8.50 -14.93
N PHE A 368 -11.34 8.75 -13.66
CA PHE A 368 -12.64 9.20 -13.21
C PHE A 368 -13.08 10.52 -13.89
N GLY A 369 -12.14 11.47 -14.04
CA GLY A 369 -12.42 12.72 -14.75
C GLY A 369 -12.84 12.51 -16.20
N VAL A 370 -12.17 11.58 -16.91
CA VAL A 370 -12.53 11.19 -18.28
C VAL A 370 -13.92 10.54 -18.34
N LEU A 371 -14.28 9.77 -17.33
CA LEU A 371 -15.54 9.05 -17.24
C LEU A 371 -16.71 9.91 -16.72
N GLY A 372 -16.50 11.20 -16.47
CA GLY A 372 -17.54 12.13 -16.09
C GLY A 372 -17.74 12.31 -14.58
N PHE A 373 -16.93 11.68 -13.73
CA PHE A 373 -17.00 11.88 -12.28
C PHE A 373 -16.42 13.24 -11.87
N SER A 374 -17.02 13.85 -10.85
CA SER A 374 -16.48 15.01 -10.14
C SER A 374 -15.61 14.53 -8.97
N VAL A 375 -14.30 14.72 -9.06
CA VAL A 375 -13.34 14.17 -8.09
C VAL A 375 -12.78 15.26 -7.21
N LYS A 376 -13.05 15.20 -5.90
CA LYS A 376 -12.37 16.01 -4.88
C LYS A 376 -11.22 15.22 -4.27
N LEU A 377 -10.01 15.77 -4.31
CA LEU A 377 -8.82 15.12 -3.77
C LEU A 377 -8.66 15.42 -2.28
N VAL A 378 -8.39 14.38 -1.50
CA VAL A 378 -7.92 14.48 -0.12
C VAL A 378 -6.49 13.94 -0.05
N ASN A 379 -5.51 14.85 -0.05
CA ASN A 379 -4.09 14.55 0.07
C ASN A 379 -3.60 14.86 1.49
N LYS A 380 -4.08 14.07 2.45
CA LYS A 380 -3.72 14.15 3.88
C LYS A 380 -3.47 12.74 4.39
N CYS A 381 -2.52 12.61 5.33
CA CYS A 381 -2.15 11.32 5.88
C CYS A 381 -3.31 10.65 6.64
N ALA A 382 -3.52 9.37 6.42
CA ALA A 382 -4.51 8.56 7.14
C ALA A 382 -3.99 8.05 8.51
N GLY A 383 -2.77 8.40 8.90
CA GLY A 383 -2.17 7.97 10.17
C GLY A 383 -1.95 6.46 10.27
N ILE A 384 -1.88 5.78 9.13
CA ILE A 384 -1.69 4.33 9.08
C ILE A 384 -0.65 4.00 8.02
N ASP A 385 0.30 3.16 8.37
CA ASP A 385 1.19 2.55 7.38
C ASP A 385 1.60 1.16 7.87
N GLY A 386 1.39 0.17 7.02
CA GLY A 386 1.72 -1.21 7.33
C GLY A 386 1.34 -1.60 8.77
N THR A 387 2.34 -1.99 9.54
CA THR A 387 2.14 -2.38 10.95
C THR A 387 2.28 -1.21 11.95
N TRP A 388 2.85 -0.06 11.54
CA TRP A 388 3.16 1.05 12.45
C TRP A 388 1.90 1.61 13.13
N GLY A 389 0.89 1.97 12.36
CA GLY A 389 -0.36 2.55 12.88
C GLY A 389 -1.26 1.56 13.60
N TYR A 390 -0.97 0.25 13.55
CA TYR A 390 -1.69 -0.77 14.32
C TYR A 390 -1.12 -0.94 15.73
N LYS A 391 0.14 -0.55 15.98
CA LYS A 391 0.78 -0.73 17.28
C LYS A 391 0.17 0.19 18.34
N SER A 392 -0.08 -0.34 19.53
CA SER A 392 -0.70 0.39 20.64
C SER A 392 0.10 1.64 21.06
N LYS A 393 1.44 1.55 21.05
CA LYS A 393 2.33 2.67 21.34
C LYS A 393 2.18 3.84 20.37
N ASN A 394 1.78 3.58 19.12
CA ASN A 394 1.64 4.59 18.07
C ASN A 394 0.19 5.05 17.88
N TYR A 395 -0.79 4.39 18.51
CA TYR A 395 -2.22 4.59 18.23
C TYR A 395 -2.68 6.04 18.44
N ALA A 396 -2.30 6.65 19.58
CA ALA A 396 -2.67 8.03 19.88
C ALA A 396 -2.08 9.03 18.86
N LEU A 397 -0.81 8.84 18.48
CA LEU A 397 -0.15 9.66 17.48
C LEU A 397 -0.76 9.44 16.09
N ALA A 398 -1.03 8.20 15.71
CA ALA A 398 -1.69 7.84 14.45
C ALA A 398 -3.06 8.54 14.32
N LYS A 399 -3.86 8.56 15.38
CA LYS A 399 -5.14 9.29 15.46
C LYS A 399 -4.95 10.79 15.25
N LYS A 400 -3.95 11.38 15.90
CA LYS A 400 -3.62 12.82 15.75
C LYS A 400 -3.23 13.15 14.31
N VAL A 401 -2.39 12.32 13.70
CA VAL A 401 -1.95 12.47 12.29
C VAL A 401 -3.11 12.36 11.31
N ALA A 402 -4.11 11.53 11.58
CA ALA A 402 -5.27 11.34 10.71
C ALA A 402 -6.30 12.49 10.78
N GLN A 403 -6.26 13.36 11.79
CA GLN A 403 -7.26 14.43 11.96
C GLN A 403 -7.39 15.42 10.77
N PRO A 404 -6.30 15.84 10.09
CA PRO A 404 -6.42 16.66 8.88
C PRO A 404 -7.14 15.95 7.73
N MET A 405 -6.95 14.63 7.58
CA MET A 405 -7.68 13.83 6.61
C MET A 405 -9.16 13.76 6.97
N LYS A 406 -9.47 13.44 8.23
CA LYS A 406 -10.85 13.42 8.73
C LYS A 406 -11.58 14.72 8.42
N ARG A 407 -11.02 15.86 8.82
CA ARG A 407 -11.62 17.18 8.56
C ARG A 407 -11.85 17.42 7.07
N ALA A 408 -10.86 17.11 6.21
CA ALA A 408 -10.98 17.32 4.77
C ALA A 408 -12.07 16.46 4.12
N ILE A 409 -12.33 15.26 4.65
CA ILE A 409 -13.41 14.38 4.19
C ILE A 409 -14.75 14.89 4.72
N ASP A 410 -14.84 15.24 6.02
CA ASP A 410 -16.07 15.77 6.63
C ASP A 410 -16.52 17.07 5.93
N ASP A 411 -15.59 18.01 5.67
CA ASP A 411 -15.85 19.27 4.95
C ASP A 411 -16.27 19.05 3.47
N ALA A 412 -15.87 17.91 2.91
CA ALA A 412 -16.27 17.55 1.56
C ALA A 412 -17.72 17.03 1.50
N ALA A 413 -18.24 16.52 2.63
CA ALA A 413 -19.55 15.87 2.74
C ALA A 413 -19.84 14.90 1.57
N PRO A 414 -18.94 13.93 1.29
CA PRO A 414 -19.02 13.15 0.06
C PRO A 414 -20.14 12.12 0.11
N ARG A 415 -20.72 11.83 -1.06
CA ARG A 415 -21.57 10.66 -1.23
C ARG A 415 -20.74 9.36 -1.16
N GLU A 416 -19.57 9.36 -1.80
CA GLU A 416 -18.64 8.22 -1.80
C GLU A 416 -17.21 8.66 -1.55
N VAL A 417 -16.48 7.80 -0.82
CA VAL A 417 -15.05 7.95 -0.59
C VAL A 417 -14.33 6.75 -1.18
N CYS A 418 -13.22 6.97 -1.85
CA CYS A 418 -12.38 5.89 -2.37
C CYS A 418 -10.88 6.17 -2.19
N GLY A 419 -10.09 5.11 -2.22
CA GLY A 419 -8.63 5.18 -2.20
C GLY A 419 -7.97 3.85 -2.57
N ASP A 420 -6.78 3.91 -3.15
CA ASP A 420 -6.02 2.74 -3.63
C ASP A 420 -5.33 1.97 -2.50
N CYS A 421 -5.37 2.47 -1.28
CA CYS A 421 -4.75 1.82 -0.11
C CYS A 421 -5.82 1.30 0.84
N HIS A 422 -5.95 -0.02 0.93
CA HIS A 422 -6.95 -0.66 1.79
C HIS A 422 -6.79 -0.30 3.27
N LEU A 423 -5.54 -0.16 3.75
CA LEU A 423 -5.28 0.24 5.14
C LEU A 423 -5.76 1.67 5.40
N ALA A 424 -5.51 2.59 4.46
CA ALA A 424 -6.01 3.96 4.55
C ALA A 424 -7.55 3.99 4.49
N ASN A 425 -8.18 3.14 3.67
CA ASN A 425 -9.64 3.02 3.60
C ASN A 425 -10.25 2.59 4.97
N TYR A 426 -9.57 1.68 5.68
CA TYR A 426 -9.99 1.30 7.04
C TYR A 426 -9.73 2.40 8.08
N ALA A 427 -8.65 3.17 7.94
CA ALA A 427 -8.42 4.33 8.79
C ALA A 427 -9.48 5.42 8.54
N ILE A 428 -9.87 5.66 7.29
CA ILE A 428 -10.97 6.57 6.94
C ILE A 428 -12.26 6.12 7.61
N LEU A 429 -12.62 4.84 7.49
CA LEU A 429 -13.80 4.29 8.15
C LEU A 429 -13.74 4.48 9.68
N GLU A 430 -12.58 4.25 10.29
CA GLU A 430 -12.39 4.43 11.74
C GLU A 430 -12.55 5.88 12.19
N GLU A 431 -12.04 6.84 11.39
CA GLU A 431 -12.03 8.26 11.76
C GLU A 431 -13.34 8.98 11.43
N THR A 432 -13.96 8.64 10.29
CA THR A 432 -15.12 9.38 9.76
C THR A 432 -16.44 8.62 9.88
N GLY A 433 -16.40 7.29 10.06
CA GLY A 433 -17.57 6.41 9.95
C GLY A 433 -17.99 6.14 8.50
N LEU A 434 -17.38 6.76 7.50
CA LEU A 434 -17.70 6.57 6.09
C LEU A 434 -16.92 5.38 5.53
N ARG A 435 -17.62 4.49 4.82
CA ARG A 435 -16.97 3.38 4.11
C ARG A 435 -16.21 3.93 2.91
N SER A 436 -14.90 3.74 2.89
CA SER A 436 -14.07 4.00 1.72
C SER A 436 -13.84 2.70 0.94
N VAL A 437 -13.97 2.78 -0.38
CA VAL A 437 -13.87 1.62 -1.29
C VAL A 437 -12.68 1.76 -2.22
N HIS A 438 -12.29 0.67 -2.88
CA HIS A 438 -11.26 0.76 -3.92
C HIS A 438 -11.85 1.41 -5.20
N PRO A 439 -11.09 2.26 -5.94
CA PRO A 439 -11.58 2.92 -7.16
C PRO A 439 -12.18 1.95 -8.19
N ILE A 440 -11.64 0.74 -8.32
CA ILE A 440 -12.16 -0.29 -9.22
C ILE A 440 -13.60 -0.71 -8.90
N GLN A 441 -13.98 -0.69 -7.61
CA GLN A 441 -15.34 -1.02 -7.17
C GLN A 441 -16.35 0.05 -7.57
N ILE A 442 -15.92 1.32 -7.64
CA ILE A 442 -16.75 2.41 -8.18
C ILE A 442 -17.00 2.18 -9.66
N LEU A 443 -15.96 1.84 -10.43
CA LEU A 443 -16.13 1.53 -11.86
C LEU A 443 -17.04 0.34 -12.08
N ALA A 444 -16.83 -0.77 -11.37
CA ALA A 444 -17.66 -1.96 -11.50
C ALA A 444 -19.15 -1.63 -11.28
N ARG A 445 -19.46 -0.84 -10.25
CA ARG A 445 -20.84 -0.41 -9.97
C ARG A 445 -21.40 0.54 -11.03
N ALA A 446 -20.60 1.54 -11.44
CA ALA A 446 -21.03 2.56 -12.39
C ALA A 446 -21.38 2.00 -13.77
N TYR A 447 -20.72 0.93 -14.19
CA TYR A 447 -20.95 0.28 -15.47
C TYR A 447 -21.73 -1.06 -15.36
N GLY A 448 -22.31 -1.36 -14.20
CA GLY A 448 -23.09 -2.58 -13.99
C GLY A 448 -22.26 -3.87 -14.14
N ILE A 449 -20.94 -3.76 -14.00
CA ILE A 449 -19.99 -4.87 -14.11
C ILE A 449 -19.88 -5.51 -12.72
N ARG A 450 -20.70 -6.54 -12.45
CA ARG A 450 -20.55 -7.37 -11.26
C ARG A 450 -20.24 -8.77 -11.69
N SER A 451 -19.19 -9.37 -11.11
CA SER A 451 -18.99 -10.82 -11.16
C SER A 451 -19.90 -11.44 -10.10
N ASP A 452 -20.88 -12.21 -10.51
CA ASP A 452 -21.74 -13.04 -9.64
C ASP A 452 -20.93 -14.06 -8.82
#